data_e454beab1c834c18d2963b61b2515d2b
#
_entry.id   e454beab1c834c18d2963b61b2515d2b
#
_cell.length_a   1.000
_cell.length_b   1.000
_cell.length_c   1.000
_cell.angle_alpha   90.00
_cell.angle_beta   90.00
_cell.angle_gamma   90.00
#
_symmetry.space_group_name_H-M   'P 1'
#
loop_
_entity.id
_entity.type
_entity.pdbx_description
1 polymer ?
#
loop_
_entity_poly.entity_id
_entity_poly.type
_entity_poly.pdbx_seq_one_letter_code
_entity_poly.pdbx_strand_id
1 'polypeptide(L)'
;MTPLSQSPQPEEPAAGTRLRVGHTVAAHRSLLGVASALVGAVVGAAAVVFNLAIRAWTWVSTGFDEYTTHIGQSHGVWGWAPWLFLLLSPAIAGLLYGPLIQRFAPSAKGHGIPEVMLAVRRKGGRIPGRVAVVKILASALTIGSGGSAGREGPIVQVGASLGSTIASWLHMPVSRVVLLASCGSAAGIAATFHAPLAGAVFALEVILVEFTAETFGFVVLSAVTSSVVARILQGDEMVIRVADNLTFASMSDIWWVALLGLVAGLCGLGFSKLLYASEDAIDWLWARTHLPEWARPGVLGLALGAALVAFPYMFGSGYPLEEEAIAGNYSIAFLLALMLGRAVFTSFTIGMGGSGGVFAPTLFIGAMAGAAFGDLVSPLSDSPVGVFAVVGMGAAFAGAARAPMTAVLIIVEMTGQFSLILPMMLAVVIATGASRFLTRATIYTEKLRRRGDVLDDPVEGTLLGTRAASEWMTEAPETLPCEASAASAIAALRRTKETVLPVVDEERHFVGLVSSLRLAELTQEDGSLDAPLSDLPLIDEAVDASAPPSEVLGALRRTGLQSLPVVDGDRRVVGWVSERDLVDRMYRDQRRAIEARTQTSWGSRMQERRKTR
;
A
#
# COMPACT_ATOMS: atom_id res chain seq x y z
N MET A 1 -59.97 -38.64 -9.18
CA MET A 1 -59.19 -37.41 -9.45
C MET A 1 -58.44 -37.04 -8.19
N THR A 2 -57.25 -37.52 -8.04
CA THR A 2 -56.34 -37.26 -6.94
C THR A 2 -55.43 -36.06 -7.34
N PRO A 3 -55.21 -35.03 -6.49
CA PRO A 3 -54.35 -33.92 -6.85
C PRO A 3 -52.88 -34.34 -6.74
N LEU A 4 -52.13 -33.98 -7.77
CA LEU A 4 -50.68 -34.18 -7.88
C LEU A 4 -49.96 -33.37 -6.77
N SER A 5 -49.11 -34.07 -6.02
CA SER A 5 -48.21 -33.50 -5.01
C SER A 5 -47.22 -32.55 -5.67
N GLN A 6 -47.21 -31.30 -5.21
CA GLN A 6 -46.14 -30.37 -5.54
C GLN A 6 -44.82 -30.86 -4.92
N SER A 7 -43.85 -31.12 -5.76
CA SER A 7 -42.44 -31.34 -5.36
C SER A 7 -41.86 -30.08 -4.70
N PRO A 8 -41.10 -30.19 -3.62
CA PRO A 8 -40.46 -29.02 -2.99
C PRO A 8 -39.45 -28.41 -3.96
N GLN A 9 -39.57 -27.09 -4.14
CA GLN A 9 -38.56 -26.33 -4.87
C GLN A 9 -37.24 -26.38 -4.08
N PRO A 10 -36.09 -26.52 -4.75
CA PRO A 10 -34.79 -26.48 -4.06
C PRO A 10 -34.56 -25.11 -3.46
N GLU A 11 -34.19 -25.08 -2.17
CA GLU A 11 -33.76 -23.88 -1.46
C GLU A 11 -32.62 -23.18 -2.25
N GLU A 12 -32.84 -21.90 -2.61
CA GLU A 12 -31.79 -21.04 -3.20
C GLU A 12 -30.57 -20.99 -2.27
N PRO A 13 -29.36 -21.20 -2.77
CA PRO A 13 -28.16 -21.30 -1.93
C PRO A 13 -27.87 -19.97 -1.22
N ALA A 14 -27.30 -20.07 -0.02
CA ALA A 14 -26.91 -18.95 0.86
C ALA A 14 -26.06 -17.83 0.17
N ALA A 15 -25.53 -18.09 -1.01
CA ALA A 15 -24.83 -17.12 -1.88
C ALA A 15 -25.75 -15.98 -2.34
N GLY A 16 -27.01 -16.25 -2.68
CA GLY A 16 -27.94 -15.22 -3.13
C GLY A 16 -28.27 -14.17 -2.07
N THR A 17 -28.34 -14.58 -0.81
CA THR A 17 -28.61 -13.66 0.31
C THR A 17 -27.44 -12.71 0.56
N ARG A 18 -26.20 -13.19 0.50
CA ARG A 18 -24.99 -12.38 0.70
C ARG A 18 -24.79 -11.35 -0.43
N LEU A 19 -25.06 -11.72 -1.67
CA LEU A 19 -25.06 -10.82 -2.82
C LEU A 19 -26.10 -9.68 -2.65
N ARG A 20 -27.31 -9.99 -2.21
CA ARG A 20 -28.36 -8.98 -1.95
C ARG A 20 -27.95 -8.03 -0.83
N VAL A 21 -27.41 -8.54 0.28
CA VAL A 21 -26.91 -7.71 1.39
C VAL A 21 -25.79 -6.78 0.94
N GLY A 22 -24.80 -7.28 0.19
CA GLY A 22 -23.69 -6.48 -0.29
C GLY A 22 -24.12 -5.34 -1.21
N HIS A 23 -25.03 -5.59 -2.15
CA HIS A 23 -25.61 -4.56 -3.01
C HIS A 23 -26.44 -3.54 -2.23
N THR A 24 -27.21 -3.96 -1.23
CA THR A 24 -27.99 -3.06 -0.38
C THR A 24 -27.06 -2.16 0.45
N VAL A 25 -26.01 -2.72 1.07
CA VAL A 25 -25.02 -1.93 1.84
C VAL A 25 -24.29 -0.96 0.93
N ALA A 26 -23.92 -1.36 -0.27
CA ALA A 26 -23.22 -0.51 -1.23
C ALA A 26 -24.08 0.65 -1.75
N ALA A 27 -25.40 0.46 -1.86
CA ALA A 27 -26.34 1.46 -2.35
C ALA A 27 -26.73 2.50 -1.30
N HIS A 28 -26.74 2.13 -0.01
CA HIS A 28 -27.17 3.03 1.07
C HIS A 28 -25.97 3.62 1.81
N ARG A 29 -25.82 4.95 1.77
CA ARG A 29 -24.71 5.67 2.41
C ARG A 29 -24.60 5.41 3.91
N SER A 30 -25.71 5.29 4.62
CA SER A 30 -25.73 4.99 6.05
C SER A 30 -25.14 3.61 6.38
N LEU A 31 -25.48 2.60 5.61
CA LEU A 31 -24.96 1.23 5.78
C LEU A 31 -23.47 1.14 5.41
N LEU A 32 -23.03 1.91 4.41
CA LEU A 32 -21.62 2.01 4.07
C LEU A 32 -20.82 2.70 5.19
N GLY A 33 -21.40 3.72 5.84
CA GLY A 33 -20.84 4.33 7.05
C GLY A 33 -20.66 3.32 8.19
N VAL A 34 -21.67 2.48 8.45
CA VAL A 34 -21.57 1.40 9.45
C VAL A 34 -20.47 0.40 9.07
N ALA A 35 -20.35 0.03 7.80
CA ALA A 35 -19.31 -0.87 7.33
C ALA A 35 -17.91 -0.25 7.51
N SER A 36 -17.75 1.05 7.24
CA SER A 36 -16.49 1.78 7.44
C SER A 36 -16.11 1.86 8.92
N ALA A 37 -17.06 2.13 9.81
CA ALA A 37 -16.84 2.11 11.26
C ALA A 37 -16.48 0.71 11.75
N LEU A 38 -17.15 -0.34 11.25
CA LEU A 38 -16.82 -1.73 11.57
C LEU A 38 -15.38 -2.07 11.14
N VAL A 39 -14.97 -1.68 9.92
CA VAL A 39 -13.58 -1.84 9.47
C VAL A 39 -12.64 -1.13 10.42
N GLY A 40 -12.95 0.11 10.82
CA GLY A 40 -12.17 0.87 11.81
C GLY A 40 -12.02 0.11 13.13
N ALA A 41 -13.11 -0.39 13.70
CA ALA A 41 -13.09 -1.12 14.97
C ALA A 41 -12.26 -2.42 14.89
N VAL A 42 -12.46 -3.20 13.82
CA VAL A 42 -11.71 -4.46 13.59
C VAL A 42 -10.21 -4.19 13.42
N VAL A 43 -9.86 -3.15 12.65
CA VAL A 43 -8.45 -2.78 12.42
C VAL A 43 -7.82 -2.20 13.68
N GLY A 44 -8.56 -1.40 14.46
CA GLY A 44 -8.12 -0.90 15.77
C GLY A 44 -7.76 -2.05 16.72
N ALA A 45 -8.64 -3.04 16.85
CA ALA A 45 -8.36 -4.24 17.64
C ALA A 45 -7.17 -5.04 17.08
N ALA A 46 -7.06 -5.17 15.74
CA ALA A 46 -5.93 -5.85 15.11
C ALA A 46 -4.58 -5.13 15.35
N ALA A 47 -4.58 -3.79 15.42
CA ALA A 47 -3.40 -3.00 15.76
C ALA A 47 -2.94 -3.26 17.20
N VAL A 48 -3.89 -3.38 18.14
CA VAL A 48 -3.60 -3.77 19.54
C VAL A 48 -2.97 -5.15 19.59
N VAL A 49 -3.58 -6.15 18.93
CA VAL A 49 -3.03 -7.51 18.85
C VAL A 49 -1.63 -7.51 18.25
N PHE A 50 -1.41 -6.72 17.21
CA PHE A 50 -0.09 -6.62 16.59
C PHE A 50 0.96 -6.01 17.53
N ASN A 51 0.60 -4.95 18.26
CA ASN A 51 1.50 -4.35 19.24
C ASN A 51 1.83 -5.32 20.39
N LEU A 52 0.82 -6.04 20.90
CA LEU A 52 1.01 -7.09 21.91
C LEU A 52 1.91 -8.23 21.38
N ALA A 53 1.76 -8.62 20.12
CA ALA A 53 2.60 -9.65 19.51
C ALA A 53 4.07 -9.19 19.39
N ILE A 54 4.33 -7.92 19.05
CA ILE A 54 5.68 -7.35 19.06
C ILE A 54 6.26 -7.39 20.47
N ARG A 55 5.55 -6.84 21.46
CA ARG A 55 5.99 -6.82 22.87
C ARG A 55 6.24 -8.22 23.42
N ALA A 56 5.34 -9.16 23.15
CA ALA A 56 5.48 -10.55 23.58
C ALA A 56 6.74 -11.20 23.00
N TRP A 57 7.03 -10.99 21.71
CA TRP A 57 8.24 -11.52 21.09
C TRP A 57 9.51 -10.81 21.57
N THR A 58 9.45 -9.50 21.79
CA THR A 58 10.55 -8.74 22.42
C THR A 58 10.84 -9.30 23.83
N TRP A 59 9.78 -9.54 24.61
CA TRP A 59 9.93 -10.13 25.95
C TRP A 59 10.52 -11.54 25.90
N VAL A 60 10.07 -12.41 25.00
CA VAL A 60 10.66 -13.74 24.80
C VAL A 60 12.14 -13.65 24.41
N SER A 61 12.49 -12.68 23.58
CA SER A 61 13.85 -12.48 23.08
C SER A 61 14.78 -11.87 24.13
N THR A 62 14.31 -10.89 24.93
CA THR A 62 15.17 -10.03 25.76
C THR A 62 14.84 -10.09 27.26
N GLY A 63 13.62 -10.50 27.62
CA GLY A 63 13.08 -10.42 28.98
C GLY A 63 12.48 -9.05 29.34
N PHE A 64 12.43 -8.11 28.39
CA PHE A 64 11.83 -6.78 28.53
C PHE A 64 10.79 -6.53 27.45
N ASP A 65 9.78 -5.74 27.76
CA ASP A 65 8.76 -5.34 26.78
C ASP A 65 9.30 -4.30 25.78
N GLU A 66 10.28 -3.49 26.21
CA GLU A 66 11.00 -2.49 25.41
C GLU A 66 12.51 -2.57 25.73
N TYR A 67 13.29 -3.02 24.75
CA TYR A 67 14.73 -3.25 24.97
C TYR A 67 15.56 -1.95 24.87
N THR A 68 15.14 -0.97 24.09
CA THR A 68 15.91 0.26 23.87
C THR A 68 16.07 1.13 25.14
N THR A 69 15.23 0.92 26.15
CA THR A 69 15.36 1.56 27.48
C THR A 69 16.25 0.75 28.44
N HIS A 70 16.64 -0.50 28.07
CA HIS A 70 17.40 -1.43 28.90
C HIS A 70 18.65 -1.97 28.19
N ILE A 71 19.28 -1.15 27.36
CA ILE A 71 20.44 -1.54 26.55
C ILE A 71 21.57 -2.08 27.43
N GLY A 72 22.09 -3.26 27.07
CA GLY A 72 23.14 -3.95 27.82
C GLY A 72 22.66 -4.81 28.99
N GLN A 73 21.35 -4.83 29.26
CA GLN A 73 20.74 -5.70 30.27
C GLN A 73 20.01 -6.85 29.60
N SER A 74 19.94 -8.00 30.27
CA SER A 74 19.05 -9.09 29.86
C SER A 74 18.58 -9.86 31.11
N HIS A 75 17.37 -10.40 31.02
CA HIS A 75 16.74 -11.22 32.04
C HIS A 75 16.36 -12.60 31.52
N GLY A 76 15.98 -13.50 32.45
CA GLY A 76 15.46 -14.80 32.12
C GLY A 76 16.51 -15.73 31.55
N VAL A 77 16.18 -16.44 30.48
CA VAL A 77 17.04 -17.50 29.89
C VAL A 77 18.40 -16.98 29.43
N TRP A 78 18.50 -15.68 29.10
CA TRP A 78 19.72 -15.05 28.58
C TRP A 78 20.56 -14.31 29.65
N GLY A 79 20.15 -14.34 30.92
CA GLY A 79 20.83 -13.60 32.00
C GLY A 79 22.32 -13.91 32.15
N TRP A 80 22.75 -15.10 31.76
CA TRP A 80 24.16 -15.54 31.79
C TRP A 80 25.00 -15.03 30.60
N ALA A 81 24.35 -14.65 29.45
CA ALA A 81 25.04 -14.18 28.27
C ALA A 81 24.18 -13.10 27.55
N PRO A 82 24.18 -11.83 28.03
CA PRO A 82 23.28 -10.79 27.56
C PRO A 82 23.46 -10.41 26.09
N TRP A 83 24.60 -10.71 25.49
CA TRP A 83 24.85 -10.47 24.05
C TRP A 83 24.33 -11.59 23.14
N LEU A 84 24.12 -12.79 23.67
CA LEU A 84 23.79 -13.97 22.86
C LEU A 84 22.38 -13.88 22.26
N PHE A 85 21.43 -13.28 22.97
CA PHE A 85 20.09 -13.08 22.43
C PHE A 85 20.09 -12.08 21.26
N LEU A 86 20.91 -11.03 21.33
CA LEU A 86 21.06 -10.07 20.23
C LEU A 86 21.58 -10.77 18.97
N LEU A 87 22.52 -11.70 19.13
CA LEU A 87 23.11 -12.47 18.04
C LEU A 87 22.10 -13.45 17.41
N LEU A 88 21.40 -14.23 18.25
CA LEU A 88 20.60 -15.38 17.81
C LEU A 88 19.15 -15.04 17.51
N SER A 89 18.55 -14.06 18.20
CA SER A 89 17.12 -13.75 18.06
C SER A 89 16.70 -13.39 16.64
N PRO A 90 17.43 -12.53 15.88
CA PRO A 90 17.06 -12.23 14.50
C PRO A 90 17.16 -13.45 13.57
N ALA A 91 18.12 -14.35 13.83
CA ALA A 91 18.29 -15.57 13.04
C ALA A 91 17.15 -16.56 13.28
N ILE A 92 16.81 -16.82 14.55
CA ILE A 92 15.71 -17.70 14.94
C ILE A 92 14.40 -17.19 14.38
N ALA A 93 14.09 -15.90 14.57
CA ALA A 93 12.90 -15.28 14.02
C ALA A 93 12.86 -15.39 12.49
N GLY A 94 14.00 -15.16 11.82
CA GLY A 94 14.15 -15.27 10.36
C GLY A 94 13.82 -16.66 9.83
N LEU A 95 14.26 -17.71 10.54
CA LEU A 95 13.92 -19.10 10.21
C LEU A 95 12.44 -19.43 10.42
N LEU A 96 11.75 -18.71 11.31
CA LEU A 96 10.32 -18.89 11.55
C LEU A 96 9.47 -18.14 10.50
N TYR A 97 9.75 -16.85 10.26
CA TYR A 97 8.90 -16.06 9.35
C TYR A 97 9.26 -16.26 7.88
N GLY A 98 10.46 -16.68 7.53
CA GLY A 98 10.86 -16.93 6.14
C GLY A 98 9.94 -17.94 5.43
N PRO A 99 9.81 -19.17 5.95
CA PRO A 99 8.86 -20.16 5.42
C PRO A 99 7.41 -19.70 5.48
N LEU A 100 7.01 -19.00 6.57
CA LEU A 100 5.65 -18.49 6.77
C LEU A 100 5.25 -17.52 5.63
N ILE A 101 6.11 -16.56 5.31
CA ILE A 101 5.88 -15.61 4.23
C ILE A 101 5.83 -16.33 2.89
N GLN A 102 6.84 -17.18 2.59
CA GLN A 102 6.95 -17.80 1.28
C GLN A 102 5.76 -18.72 0.96
N ARG A 103 5.29 -19.49 1.96
CA ARG A 103 4.23 -20.47 1.76
C ARG A 103 2.83 -19.87 1.74
N PHE A 104 2.55 -18.87 2.59
CA PHE A 104 1.17 -18.42 2.84
C PHE A 104 0.86 -17.03 2.27
N ALA A 105 1.82 -16.10 2.27
CA ALA A 105 1.60 -14.75 1.76
C ALA A 105 2.90 -14.08 1.28
N PRO A 106 3.39 -14.35 0.06
CA PRO A 106 4.61 -13.72 -0.47
C PRO A 106 4.56 -12.19 -0.50
N SER A 107 3.37 -11.60 -0.60
CA SER A 107 3.13 -10.15 -0.53
C SER A 107 3.36 -9.53 0.87
N ALA A 108 3.53 -10.36 1.92
CA ALA A 108 3.87 -9.89 3.25
C ALA A 108 5.37 -9.57 3.43
N LYS A 109 6.24 -9.90 2.46
CA LYS A 109 7.67 -9.55 2.44
C LYS A 109 7.86 -8.03 2.30
N GLY A 110 8.79 -7.45 3.08
CA GLY A 110 9.16 -6.04 3.00
C GLY A 110 8.15 -5.09 3.65
N HIS A 111 8.07 -3.82 3.17
CA HIS A 111 7.40 -2.74 3.91
C HIS A 111 5.87 -2.60 3.70
N GLY A 112 5.26 -3.36 2.79
CA GLY A 112 3.80 -3.53 2.71
C GLY A 112 3.02 -2.44 1.97
N ILE A 113 3.34 -1.17 2.11
CA ILE A 113 2.60 -0.04 1.51
C ILE A 113 2.53 -0.15 -0.03
N PRO A 114 3.61 -0.46 -0.78
CA PRO A 114 3.54 -0.64 -2.23
C PRO A 114 2.54 -1.71 -2.67
N GLU A 115 2.44 -2.81 -1.92
CA GLU A 115 1.49 -3.89 -2.22
C GLU A 115 0.05 -3.41 -2.08
N VAL A 116 -0.23 -2.55 -1.07
CA VAL A 116 -1.54 -1.93 -0.90
C VAL A 116 -1.84 -0.94 -2.01
N MET A 117 -0.86 -0.08 -2.37
CA MET A 117 -1.00 0.86 -3.49
C MET A 117 -1.32 0.12 -4.80
N LEU A 118 -0.59 -0.96 -5.08
CA LEU A 118 -0.82 -1.79 -6.26
C LEU A 118 -2.21 -2.44 -6.24
N ALA A 119 -2.61 -3.01 -5.08
CA ALA A 119 -3.91 -3.65 -4.94
C ALA A 119 -5.06 -2.65 -5.12
N VAL A 120 -4.99 -1.48 -4.50
CA VAL A 120 -6.03 -0.45 -4.56
C VAL A 120 -6.13 0.16 -5.96
N ARG A 121 -4.99 0.48 -6.59
CA ARG A 121 -4.98 1.20 -7.88
C ARG A 121 -5.13 0.30 -9.10
N ARG A 122 -4.70 -0.99 -9.04
CA ARG A 122 -4.68 -1.87 -10.21
C ARG A 122 -5.41 -3.20 -10.05
N LYS A 123 -5.65 -3.66 -8.79
CA LYS A 123 -6.27 -4.97 -8.53
C LYS A 123 -7.64 -4.87 -7.85
N GLY A 124 -8.35 -3.75 -8.06
CA GLY A 124 -9.69 -3.54 -7.51
C GLY A 124 -9.78 -3.63 -5.98
N GLY A 125 -8.69 -3.32 -5.27
CA GLY A 125 -8.65 -3.34 -3.80
C GLY A 125 -8.64 -4.73 -3.16
N ARG A 126 -8.54 -5.82 -3.93
CA ARG A 126 -8.61 -7.20 -3.43
C ARG A 126 -7.28 -7.63 -2.79
N ILE A 127 -7.29 -7.82 -1.48
CA ILE A 127 -6.17 -8.32 -0.69
C ILE A 127 -6.69 -9.49 0.17
N PRO A 128 -6.15 -10.72 0.02
CA PRO A 128 -6.63 -11.87 0.79
C PRO A 128 -6.43 -11.70 2.30
N GLY A 129 -7.42 -12.09 3.13
CA GLY A 129 -7.37 -11.96 4.60
C GLY A 129 -6.18 -12.69 5.26
N ARG A 130 -5.69 -13.78 4.65
CA ARG A 130 -4.48 -14.47 5.12
C ARG A 130 -3.25 -13.56 5.17
N VAL A 131 -3.20 -12.52 4.33
CA VAL A 131 -2.10 -11.54 4.32
C VAL A 131 -2.04 -10.79 5.65
N ALA A 132 -3.19 -10.44 6.25
CA ALA A 132 -3.22 -9.77 7.55
C ALA A 132 -2.57 -10.61 8.64
N VAL A 133 -2.95 -11.88 8.75
CA VAL A 133 -2.42 -12.80 9.78
C VAL A 133 -0.90 -13.03 9.60
N VAL A 134 -0.49 -13.35 8.38
CA VAL A 134 0.94 -13.58 8.08
C VAL A 134 1.76 -12.32 8.32
N LYS A 135 1.22 -11.15 7.96
CA LYS A 135 1.90 -9.86 8.15
C LYS A 135 2.08 -9.53 9.64
N ILE A 136 1.05 -9.71 10.47
CA ILE A 136 1.15 -9.54 11.92
C ILE A 136 2.25 -10.42 12.50
N LEU A 137 2.22 -11.72 12.21
CA LEU A 137 3.18 -12.67 12.75
C LEU A 137 4.61 -12.40 12.26
N ALA A 138 4.79 -12.23 10.95
CA ALA A 138 6.11 -12.00 10.36
C ALA A 138 6.73 -10.68 10.83
N SER A 139 5.92 -9.60 10.95
CA SER A 139 6.44 -8.31 11.40
C SER A 139 6.69 -8.29 12.91
N ALA A 140 5.87 -8.96 13.72
CA ALA A 140 6.12 -9.09 15.15
C ALA A 140 7.42 -9.86 15.41
N LEU A 141 7.64 -10.96 14.69
CA LEU A 141 8.90 -11.72 14.75
C LEU A 141 10.09 -10.87 14.27
N THR A 142 9.96 -10.13 13.18
CA THR A 142 11.05 -9.28 12.64
C THR A 142 11.43 -8.17 13.63
N ILE A 143 10.46 -7.37 14.08
CA ILE A 143 10.68 -6.18 14.92
C ILE A 143 11.09 -6.61 16.33
N GLY A 144 10.35 -7.55 16.93
CA GLY A 144 10.58 -7.99 18.31
C GLY A 144 11.86 -8.82 18.50
N SER A 145 12.49 -9.30 17.42
CA SER A 145 13.80 -9.95 17.48
C SER A 145 14.99 -8.99 17.29
N GLY A 146 14.73 -7.71 17.11
CA GLY A 146 15.77 -6.68 16.90
C GLY A 146 15.88 -6.15 15.48
N GLY A 147 15.02 -6.61 14.55
CA GLY A 147 14.96 -6.01 13.22
C GLY A 147 14.65 -4.51 13.29
N SER A 148 15.53 -3.70 12.72
CA SER A 148 15.37 -2.24 12.68
C SER A 148 14.31 -1.88 11.65
N ALA A 149 13.05 -1.76 12.08
CA ALA A 149 11.93 -1.46 11.18
C ALA A 149 10.73 -0.91 11.96
N GLY A 150 9.87 -0.16 11.26
CA GLY A 150 8.63 0.36 11.79
C GLY A 150 7.46 -0.63 11.72
N ARG A 151 6.45 -0.42 12.56
CA ARG A 151 5.20 -1.21 12.59
C ARG A 151 4.13 -0.66 11.64
N GLU A 152 4.31 0.54 11.09
CA GLU A 152 3.29 1.31 10.37
C GLU A 152 2.99 0.71 8.98
N GLY A 153 4.03 0.40 8.20
CA GLY A 153 3.86 -0.26 6.91
C GLY A 153 3.10 -1.58 7.01
N PRO A 154 3.49 -2.48 7.92
CA PRO A 154 2.74 -3.68 8.22
C PRO A 154 1.27 -3.45 8.57
N ILE A 155 0.98 -2.52 9.47
CA ILE A 155 -0.42 -2.30 9.91
C ILE A 155 -1.29 -1.71 8.81
N VAL A 156 -0.73 -0.87 7.92
CA VAL A 156 -1.42 -0.39 6.72
C VAL A 156 -1.85 -1.57 5.84
N GLN A 157 -0.96 -2.54 5.62
CA GLN A 157 -1.27 -3.74 4.83
C GLN A 157 -2.27 -4.66 5.54
N VAL A 158 -2.15 -4.82 6.86
CA VAL A 158 -3.12 -5.56 7.68
C VAL A 158 -4.50 -4.92 7.58
N GLY A 159 -4.60 -3.62 7.80
CA GLY A 159 -5.86 -2.88 7.73
C GLY A 159 -6.49 -2.95 6.35
N ALA A 160 -5.71 -2.72 5.28
CA ALA A 160 -6.18 -2.86 3.91
C ALA A 160 -6.70 -4.28 3.61
N SER A 161 -5.99 -5.31 4.08
CA SER A 161 -6.39 -6.72 3.92
C SER A 161 -7.70 -7.03 4.66
N LEU A 162 -7.87 -6.53 5.88
CA LEU A 162 -9.11 -6.71 6.65
C LEU A 162 -10.29 -5.97 6.01
N GLY A 163 -10.10 -4.70 5.62
CA GLY A 163 -11.13 -3.92 4.92
C GLY A 163 -11.55 -4.56 3.59
N SER A 164 -10.57 -5.01 2.79
CA SER A 164 -10.81 -5.76 1.56
C SER A 164 -11.55 -7.07 1.79
N THR A 165 -11.18 -7.81 2.84
CA THR A 165 -11.81 -9.10 3.19
C THR A 165 -13.26 -8.91 3.59
N ILE A 166 -13.57 -7.92 4.44
CA ILE A 166 -14.95 -7.59 4.85
C ILE A 166 -15.79 -7.22 3.62
N ALA A 167 -15.29 -6.34 2.76
CA ALA A 167 -16.00 -5.93 1.54
C ALA A 167 -16.22 -7.09 0.57
N SER A 168 -15.20 -7.95 0.38
CA SER A 168 -15.30 -9.13 -0.49
C SER A 168 -16.24 -10.19 0.07
N TRP A 169 -16.24 -10.39 1.40
CA TRP A 169 -17.16 -11.32 2.05
C TRP A 169 -18.64 -10.88 1.92
N LEU A 170 -18.87 -9.56 1.91
CA LEU A 170 -20.18 -8.97 1.64
C LEU A 170 -20.50 -8.89 0.14
N HIS A 171 -19.63 -9.37 -0.76
CA HIS A 171 -19.78 -9.31 -2.22
C HIS A 171 -20.04 -7.90 -2.76
N MET A 172 -19.36 -6.91 -2.19
CA MET A 172 -19.50 -5.52 -2.62
C MET A 172 -18.85 -5.28 -3.99
N PRO A 173 -19.36 -4.30 -4.76
CA PRO A 173 -18.73 -3.91 -6.03
C PRO A 173 -17.30 -3.38 -5.81
N VAL A 174 -16.46 -3.48 -6.85
CA VAL A 174 -15.02 -3.16 -6.82
C VAL A 174 -14.74 -1.78 -6.21
N SER A 175 -15.52 -0.76 -6.57
CA SER A 175 -15.36 0.60 -6.02
C SER A 175 -15.48 0.64 -4.49
N ARG A 176 -16.36 -0.17 -3.92
CA ARG A 176 -16.55 -0.26 -2.46
C ARG A 176 -15.48 -1.13 -1.78
N VAL A 177 -14.96 -2.15 -2.48
CA VAL A 177 -13.77 -2.91 -2.01
C VAL A 177 -12.56 -1.99 -1.91
N VAL A 178 -12.30 -1.18 -2.94
CA VAL A 178 -11.23 -0.16 -2.95
C VAL A 178 -11.40 0.82 -1.79
N LEU A 179 -12.62 1.36 -1.59
CA LEU A 179 -12.91 2.29 -0.50
C LEU A 179 -12.66 1.65 0.88
N LEU A 180 -13.19 0.45 1.15
CA LEU A 180 -13.04 -0.19 2.46
C LEU A 180 -11.60 -0.69 2.72
N ALA A 181 -10.85 -1.09 1.69
CA ALA A 181 -9.42 -1.36 1.80
C ALA A 181 -8.64 -0.09 2.21
N SER A 182 -9.00 1.06 1.65
CA SER A 182 -8.40 2.35 2.00
C SER A 182 -8.83 2.83 3.38
N CYS A 183 -10.09 2.63 3.78
CA CYS A 183 -10.57 2.81 5.15
C CYS A 183 -9.75 1.99 6.14
N GLY A 184 -9.46 0.72 5.81
CA GLY A 184 -8.59 -0.13 6.63
C GLY A 184 -7.16 0.38 6.72
N SER A 185 -6.59 0.89 5.63
CA SER A 185 -5.25 1.52 5.62
C SER A 185 -5.18 2.73 6.55
N ALA A 186 -6.18 3.62 6.47
CA ALA A 186 -6.31 4.79 7.33
C ALA A 186 -6.44 4.39 8.81
N ALA A 187 -7.31 3.41 9.08
CA ALA A 187 -7.55 2.87 10.40
C ALA A 187 -6.27 2.28 11.04
N GLY A 188 -5.43 1.62 10.24
CA GLY A 188 -4.14 1.08 10.69
C GLY A 188 -3.19 2.16 11.20
N ILE A 189 -3.00 3.24 10.45
CA ILE A 189 -2.20 4.40 10.87
C ILE A 189 -2.81 5.06 12.10
N ALA A 190 -4.13 5.32 12.08
CA ALA A 190 -4.86 5.97 13.14
C ALA A 190 -4.73 5.26 14.50
N ALA A 191 -4.83 3.92 14.50
CA ALA A 191 -4.69 3.12 15.71
C ALA A 191 -3.24 3.08 16.24
N THR A 192 -2.26 3.05 15.32
CA THR A 192 -0.85 2.90 15.71
C THR A 192 -0.27 4.17 16.30
N PHE A 193 -0.66 5.33 15.79
CA PHE A 193 -0.13 6.64 16.19
C PHE A 193 -1.11 7.47 17.00
N HIS A 194 -2.30 6.98 17.26
CA HIS A 194 -3.41 7.75 17.83
C HIS A 194 -3.73 9.02 17.02
N ALA A 195 -3.48 8.95 15.71
CA ALA A 195 -3.49 10.05 14.75
C ALA A 195 -4.56 9.82 13.65
N PRO A 196 -5.85 10.02 13.95
CA PRO A 196 -6.93 9.71 13.02
C PRO A 196 -6.96 10.59 11.78
N LEU A 197 -6.64 11.89 11.92
CA LEU A 197 -6.62 12.81 10.79
C LEU A 197 -5.47 12.50 9.85
N ALA A 198 -4.28 12.26 10.39
CA ALA A 198 -3.11 11.86 9.60
C ALA A 198 -3.33 10.52 8.89
N GLY A 199 -3.93 9.54 9.58
CA GLY A 199 -4.28 8.24 8.99
C GLY A 199 -5.24 8.38 7.81
N ALA A 200 -6.26 9.23 7.94
CA ALA A 200 -7.21 9.50 6.87
C ALA A 200 -6.52 10.18 5.66
N VAL A 201 -5.72 11.22 5.92
CA VAL A 201 -5.00 11.93 4.86
C VAL A 201 -3.96 11.02 4.19
N PHE A 202 -3.24 10.17 4.93
CA PHE A 202 -2.33 9.20 4.37
C PHE A 202 -3.03 8.26 3.37
N ALA A 203 -4.20 7.75 3.71
CA ALA A 203 -4.93 6.87 2.81
C ALA A 203 -5.38 7.60 1.52
N LEU A 204 -5.74 8.88 1.62
CA LEU A 204 -6.15 9.69 0.46
C LEU A 204 -4.96 10.16 -0.37
N GLU A 205 -3.86 10.58 0.27
CA GLU A 205 -2.69 11.17 -0.39
C GLU A 205 -1.77 10.09 -1.00
N VAL A 206 -1.59 8.95 -0.31
CA VAL A 206 -0.63 7.91 -0.70
C VAL A 206 -1.29 6.70 -1.36
N ILE A 207 -2.41 6.22 -0.80
CA ILE A 207 -3.02 4.96 -1.25
C ILE A 207 -3.99 5.20 -2.41
N LEU A 208 -5.03 6.04 -2.21
CA LEU A 208 -6.08 6.31 -3.21
C LEU A 208 -5.63 7.31 -4.27
N VAL A 209 -4.88 8.35 -3.85
CA VAL A 209 -4.53 9.52 -4.68
C VAL A 209 -5.77 10.22 -5.24
N GLU A 210 -6.83 10.22 -4.43
CA GLU A 210 -8.12 10.82 -4.76
C GLU A 210 -8.72 11.49 -3.51
N PHE A 211 -9.21 12.73 -3.69
CA PHE A 211 -9.86 13.51 -2.64
C PHE A 211 -11.28 13.88 -3.08
N THR A 212 -12.26 13.10 -2.63
CA THR A 212 -13.68 13.47 -2.74
C THR A 212 -14.28 13.61 -1.36
N ALA A 213 -15.29 14.47 -1.20
CA ALA A 213 -15.94 14.68 0.09
C ALA A 213 -16.60 13.40 0.62
N GLU A 214 -17.13 12.56 -0.28
CA GLU A 214 -17.74 11.28 0.11
C GLU A 214 -16.71 10.29 0.63
N THR A 215 -15.63 10.08 -0.11
CA THR A 215 -14.53 9.18 0.27
C THR A 215 -13.87 9.64 1.57
N PHE A 216 -13.62 10.95 1.71
CA PHE A 216 -13.06 11.53 2.93
C PHE A 216 -13.89 11.20 4.17
N GLY A 217 -15.22 11.35 4.11
CA GLY A 217 -16.10 11.08 5.24
C GLY A 217 -16.02 9.63 5.74
N PHE A 218 -16.03 8.64 4.84
CA PHE A 218 -15.93 7.23 5.22
C PHE A 218 -14.54 6.86 5.76
N VAL A 219 -13.49 7.39 5.16
CA VAL A 219 -12.10 7.15 5.59
C VAL A 219 -11.86 7.74 6.98
N VAL A 220 -12.30 8.98 7.23
CA VAL A 220 -12.22 9.63 8.56
C VAL A 220 -13.02 8.84 9.60
N LEU A 221 -14.25 8.42 9.29
CA LEU A 221 -15.06 7.64 10.21
C LEU A 221 -14.36 6.35 10.63
N SER A 222 -13.74 5.65 9.68
CA SER A 222 -12.95 4.43 9.96
C SER A 222 -11.72 4.75 10.81
N ALA A 223 -10.98 5.79 10.49
CA ALA A 223 -9.77 6.21 11.22
C ALA A 223 -10.09 6.61 12.67
N VAL A 224 -11.12 7.43 12.87
CA VAL A 224 -11.56 7.85 14.22
C VAL A 224 -12.02 6.65 15.05
N THR A 225 -12.88 5.79 14.48
CA THR A 225 -13.34 4.59 15.19
C THR A 225 -12.17 3.68 15.60
N SER A 226 -11.19 3.52 14.71
CA SER A 226 -9.99 2.72 14.99
C SER A 226 -9.13 3.31 16.10
N SER A 227 -8.90 4.62 16.07
CA SER A 227 -8.16 5.34 17.12
C SER A 227 -8.87 5.22 18.47
N VAL A 228 -10.20 5.39 18.51
CA VAL A 228 -11.00 5.24 19.75
C VAL A 228 -10.87 3.82 20.32
N VAL A 229 -10.99 2.79 19.48
CA VAL A 229 -10.84 1.39 19.92
C VAL A 229 -9.43 1.13 20.45
N ALA A 230 -8.39 1.63 19.77
CA ALA A 230 -7.01 1.48 20.22
C ALA A 230 -6.78 2.17 21.58
N ARG A 231 -7.28 3.39 21.78
CA ARG A 231 -7.19 4.13 23.05
C ARG A 231 -7.92 3.43 24.20
N ILE A 232 -9.10 2.87 23.96
CA ILE A 232 -9.84 2.11 24.97
C ILE A 232 -9.06 0.87 25.42
N LEU A 233 -8.36 0.19 24.52
CA LEU A 233 -7.69 -1.08 24.79
C LEU A 233 -6.23 -0.93 25.28
N GLN A 234 -5.53 0.13 24.87
CA GLN A 234 -4.10 0.34 25.20
C GLN A 234 -3.83 1.57 26.08
N GLY A 235 -4.82 2.43 26.27
CA GLY A 235 -4.66 3.73 26.93
C GLY A 235 -4.41 4.86 25.93
N ASP A 236 -4.42 6.10 26.46
CA ASP A 236 -4.30 7.35 25.69
C ASP A 236 -2.91 7.97 25.86
N GLU A 237 -1.86 7.16 25.74
CA GLU A 237 -0.49 7.67 25.78
C GLU A 237 -0.04 8.15 24.40
N MET A 238 0.67 9.28 24.36
CA MET A 238 1.32 9.77 23.14
C MET A 238 2.42 8.81 22.72
N VAL A 239 2.59 8.62 21.41
CA VAL A 239 3.60 7.70 20.86
C VAL A 239 5.00 8.24 21.04
N ILE A 240 5.17 9.56 20.99
CA ILE A 240 6.43 10.28 21.27
C ILE A 240 6.13 11.30 22.37
N ARG A 241 6.76 11.13 23.52
CA ARG A 241 6.64 12.06 24.64
C ARG A 241 7.61 13.20 24.41
N VAL A 242 7.09 14.37 24.10
CA VAL A 242 7.85 15.61 23.99
C VAL A 242 7.67 16.37 25.29
N ALA A 243 8.77 16.63 25.99
CA ALA A 243 8.75 17.47 27.18
C ALA A 243 8.34 18.89 26.77
N ASP A 244 7.37 19.44 27.48
CA ASP A 244 6.83 20.81 27.40
C ASP A 244 6.63 21.41 25.99
N ASN A 245 5.75 22.41 25.87
CA ASN A 245 5.41 23.05 24.61
C ASN A 245 6.64 23.61 23.89
N LEU A 246 7.07 22.92 22.83
CA LEU A 246 8.09 23.44 21.93
C LEU A 246 7.53 24.67 21.22
N THR A 247 8.13 25.83 21.47
CA THR A 247 7.73 27.07 20.80
C THR A 247 8.80 27.47 19.80
N PHE A 248 8.35 27.86 18.61
CA PHE A 248 9.19 28.51 17.62
C PHE A 248 9.49 29.93 18.10
N ALA A 249 10.72 30.19 18.51
CA ALA A 249 11.06 31.36 19.29
C ALA A 249 11.05 32.65 18.47
N SER A 250 11.56 32.63 17.25
CA SER A 250 11.70 33.84 16.42
C SER A 250 11.42 33.58 14.94
N MET A 251 10.77 34.56 14.29
CA MET A 251 10.54 34.51 12.83
C MET A 251 11.87 34.61 12.03
N SER A 252 12.95 35.07 12.63
CA SER A 252 14.30 35.01 12.01
C SER A 252 14.79 33.59 11.79
N ASP A 253 14.33 32.63 12.62
CA ASP A 253 14.71 31.22 12.52
C ASP A 253 14.06 30.49 11.32
N ILE A 254 13.13 31.14 10.64
CA ILE A 254 12.45 30.57 9.46
C ILE A 254 13.44 30.17 8.35
N TRP A 255 14.56 30.88 8.20
CA TRP A 255 15.59 30.55 7.23
C TRP A 255 16.34 29.26 7.60
N TRP A 256 16.56 29.02 8.90
CA TRP A 256 17.15 27.77 9.38
C TRP A 256 16.20 26.60 9.15
N VAL A 257 14.89 26.81 9.35
CA VAL A 257 13.86 25.81 9.02
C VAL A 257 13.83 25.50 7.53
N ALA A 258 13.96 26.51 6.66
CA ALA A 258 14.01 26.31 5.22
C ALA A 258 15.25 25.47 4.81
N LEU A 259 16.41 25.78 5.38
CA LEU A 259 17.65 25.03 5.15
C LEU A 259 17.54 23.59 5.71
N LEU A 260 16.97 23.43 6.91
CA LEU A 260 16.68 22.11 7.49
C LEU A 260 15.77 21.29 6.59
N GLY A 261 14.72 21.89 6.02
CA GLY A 261 13.83 21.23 5.08
C GLY A 261 14.56 20.61 3.89
N LEU A 262 15.54 21.32 3.35
CA LEU A 262 16.40 20.79 2.29
C LEU A 262 17.29 19.65 2.82
N VAL A 263 18.01 19.86 3.93
CA VAL A 263 18.94 18.87 4.49
C VAL A 263 18.22 17.59 4.91
N ALA A 264 17.17 17.69 5.72
CA ALA A 264 16.42 16.53 6.18
C ALA A 264 15.69 15.82 5.02
N GLY A 265 15.16 16.58 4.05
CA GLY A 265 14.60 16.03 2.82
C GLY A 265 15.61 15.20 2.01
N LEU A 266 16.85 15.69 1.90
CA LEU A 266 17.95 14.94 1.26
C LEU A 266 18.35 13.70 2.05
N CYS A 267 18.32 13.73 3.39
CA CYS A 267 18.55 12.55 4.23
C CYS A 267 17.49 11.48 3.99
N GLY A 268 16.20 11.85 3.94
CA GLY A 268 15.11 10.93 3.61
C GLY A 268 15.23 10.32 2.21
N LEU A 269 15.62 11.11 1.22
CA LEU A 269 15.91 10.65 -0.13
C LEU A 269 17.12 9.72 -0.17
N GLY A 270 18.20 10.06 0.55
CA GLY A 270 19.40 9.25 0.69
C GLY A 270 19.09 7.89 1.29
N PHE A 271 18.26 7.86 2.33
CA PHE A 271 17.75 6.61 2.92
C PHE A 271 16.98 5.76 1.91
N SER A 272 16.10 6.36 1.12
CA SER A 272 15.38 5.64 0.06
C SER A 272 16.31 4.98 -0.95
N LYS A 273 17.35 5.70 -1.39
CA LYS A 273 18.38 5.15 -2.31
C LYS A 273 19.19 4.04 -1.66
N LEU A 274 19.61 4.22 -0.40
CA LEU A 274 20.37 3.23 0.35
C LEU A 274 19.58 1.95 0.55
N LEU A 275 18.27 2.06 0.86
CA LEU A 275 17.37 0.92 1.02
C LEU A 275 17.39 0.02 -0.21
N TYR A 276 17.18 0.59 -1.38
CA TYR A 276 17.12 -0.17 -2.62
C TYR A 276 18.49 -0.66 -3.11
N ALA A 277 19.55 0.12 -2.88
CA ALA A 277 20.92 -0.35 -3.15
C ALA A 277 21.29 -1.54 -2.25
N SER A 278 20.85 -1.54 -1.00
CA SER A 278 21.05 -2.66 -0.07
C SER A 278 20.24 -3.88 -0.47
N GLU A 279 18.97 -3.72 -0.91
CA GLU A 279 18.18 -4.83 -1.48
C GLU A 279 18.91 -5.47 -2.66
N ASP A 280 19.40 -4.67 -3.62
CA ASP A 280 20.12 -5.16 -4.80
C ASP A 280 21.43 -5.89 -4.42
N ALA A 281 22.19 -5.32 -3.49
CA ALA A 281 23.44 -5.92 -3.03
C ALA A 281 23.22 -7.26 -2.34
N ILE A 282 22.17 -7.36 -1.50
CA ILE A 282 21.81 -8.59 -0.80
C ILE A 282 21.25 -9.62 -1.79
N ASP A 283 20.42 -9.22 -2.76
CA ASP A 283 19.91 -10.11 -3.80
C ASP A 283 21.06 -10.69 -4.63
N TRP A 284 22.02 -9.86 -5.03
CA TRP A 284 23.22 -10.28 -5.75
C TRP A 284 24.10 -11.25 -4.94
N LEU A 285 24.29 -10.98 -3.64
CA LEU A 285 25.03 -11.86 -2.75
C LEU A 285 24.31 -13.20 -2.56
N TRP A 286 22.98 -13.16 -2.31
CA TRP A 286 22.19 -14.34 -2.06
C TRP A 286 22.10 -15.27 -3.26
N ALA A 287 22.00 -14.72 -4.45
CA ALA A 287 22.00 -15.49 -5.71
C ALA A 287 23.23 -16.40 -5.89
N ARG A 288 24.37 -16.08 -5.22
CA ARG A 288 25.59 -16.90 -5.25
C ARG A 288 25.59 -18.05 -4.25
N THR A 289 24.74 -18.01 -3.24
CA THR A 289 24.74 -19.03 -2.16
C THR A 289 24.04 -20.33 -2.53
N HIS A 290 23.18 -20.31 -3.57
CA HIS A 290 22.32 -21.42 -3.99
C HIS A 290 21.37 -21.91 -2.88
N LEU A 291 21.24 -21.17 -1.77
CA LEU A 291 20.33 -21.47 -0.68
C LEU A 291 18.89 -21.05 -1.00
N PRO A 292 17.89 -21.73 -0.45
CA PRO A 292 16.50 -21.39 -0.70
C PRO A 292 16.12 -20.04 -0.10
N GLU A 293 15.25 -19.29 -0.78
CA GLU A 293 14.83 -17.93 -0.38
C GLU A 293 14.23 -17.89 1.04
N TRP A 294 13.55 -18.94 1.50
CA TRP A 294 12.99 -18.98 2.86
C TRP A 294 14.05 -18.97 3.97
N ALA A 295 15.27 -19.45 3.69
CA ALA A 295 16.36 -19.48 4.65
C ALA A 295 17.10 -18.13 4.75
N ARG A 296 16.94 -17.25 3.76
CA ARG A 296 17.62 -15.95 3.65
C ARG A 296 17.49 -15.10 4.91
N PRO A 297 16.27 -14.87 5.48
CA PRO A 297 16.17 -14.07 6.70
C PRO A 297 16.86 -14.70 7.91
N GLY A 298 16.89 -16.03 8.00
CA GLY A 298 17.55 -16.73 9.10
C GLY A 298 19.08 -16.61 9.03
N VAL A 299 19.66 -16.88 7.87
CA VAL A 299 21.12 -16.82 7.67
C VAL A 299 21.63 -15.39 7.83
N LEU A 300 21.00 -14.42 7.17
CA LEU A 300 21.38 -13.01 7.26
C LEU A 300 20.99 -12.40 8.61
N GLY A 301 20.03 -12.99 9.33
CA GLY A 301 19.68 -12.63 10.70
C GLY A 301 20.86 -12.78 11.67
N LEU A 302 21.77 -13.73 11.45
CA LEU A 302 23.02 -13.81 12.23
C LEU A 302 23.93 -12.61 12.01
N ALA A 303 24.04 -12.14 10.77
CA ALA A 303 24.83 -10.94 10.46
C ALA A 303 24.20 -9.68 11.09
N LEU A 304 22.85 -9.57 11.04
CA LEU A 304 22.12 -8.51 11.73
C LEU A 304 22.37 -8.58 13.24
N GLY A 305 22.29 -9.79 13.83
CA GLY A 305 22.53 -10.00 15.24
C GLY A 305 23.95 -9.61 15.67
N ALA A 306 24.96 -10.00 14.89
CA ALA A 306 26.34 -9.58 15.13
C ALA A 306 26.52 -8.05 15.09
N ALA A 307 25.84 -7.38 14.15
CA ALA A 307 25.83 -5.93 14.08
C ALA A 307 25.10 -5.28 15.28
N LEU A 308 24.01 -5.89 15.77
CA LEU A 308 23.29 -5.45 16.99
C LEU A 308 24.13 -5.60 18.25
N VAL A 309 24.98 -6.63 18.35
CA VAL A 309 25.94 -6.75 19.48
C VAL A 309 26.92 -5.57 19.50
N ALA A 310 27.37 -5.13 18.31
CA ALA A 310 28.27 -3.98 18.20
C ALA A 310 27.53 -2.63 18.39
N PHE A 311 26.26 -2.52 17.97
CA PHE A 311 25.50 -1.28 18.04
C PHE A 311 24.03 -1.55 18.45
N PRO A 312 23.75 -1.85 19.74
CA PRO A 312 22.45 -2.30 20.22
C PRO A 312 21.35 -1.23 20.15
N TYR A 313 21.69 0.05 19.99
CA TYR A 313 20.76 1.15 19.81
C TYR A 313 19.85 1.01 18.58
N MET A 314 20.18 0.13 17.65
CA MET A 314 19.41 -0.09 16.42
C MET A 314 18.31 -1.14 16.56
N PHE A 315 18.12 -1.72 17.75
CA PHE A 315 17.07 -2.70 18.04
C PHE A 315 15.67 -2.11 17.87
N GLY A 316 14.78 -2.78 17.15
CA GLY A 316 13.36 -2.44 17.03
C GLY A 316 13.06 -1.08 16.38
N SER A 317 12.04 -0.38 16.86
CA SER A 317 11.54 0.88 16.28
C SER A 317 12.35 2.11 16.66
N GLY A 318 12.87 2.19 17.89
CA GLY A 318 13.77 3.25 18.36
C GLY A 318 13.09 4.52 18.90
N TYR A 319 11.80 4.51 19.21
CA TYR A 319 11.09 5.69 19.73
C TYR A 319 11.72 6.35 20.98
N PRO A 320 12.21 5.59 21.99
CA PRO A 320 12.86 6.22 23.14
C PRO A 320 14.11 7.05 22.77
N LEU A 321 14.83 6.65 21.72
CA LEU A 321 15.99 7.42 21.26
C LEU A 321 15.57 8.72 20.55
N GLU A 322 14.39 8.73 19.90
CA GLU A 322 13.82 9.95 19.31
C GLU A 322 13.44 10.96 20.40
N GLU A 323 12.83 10.49 21.49
CA GLU A 323 12.48 11.33 22.64
C GLU A 323 13.71 12.03 23.25
N GLU A 324 14.79 11.29 23.47
CA GLU A 324 16.04 11.81 23.98
C GLU A 324 16.75 12.77 23.00
N ALA A 325 16.63 12.51 21.70
CA ALA A 325 17.17 13.43 20.67
C ALA A 325 16.37 14.76 20.62
N ILE A 326 15.05 14.70 20.77
CA ILE A 326 14.17 15.89 20.85
C ILE A 326 14.47 16.68 22.13
N ALA A 327 14.80 16.01 23.22
CA ALA A 327 15.22 16.63 24.47
C ALA A 327 16.62 17.28 24.40
N GLY A 328 17.39 17.02 23.33
CA GLY A 328 18.74 17.57 23.17
C GLY A 328 19.82 16.87 23.99
N ASN A 329 19.59 15.61 24.41
CA ASN A 329 20.49 14.88 25.32
C ASN A 329 21.66 14.18 24.61
N TYR A 330 21.80 14.30 23.29
CA TYR A 330 22.85 13.64 22.51
C TYR A 330 23.79 14.62 21.83
N SER A 331 25.07 14.26 21.73
CA SER A 331 26.04 15.02 20.95
C SER A 331 25.81 14.84 19.44
N ILE A 332 26.22 15.84 18.64
CA ILE A 332 26.12 15.81 17.16
C ILE A 332 26.71 14.53 16.58
N ALA A 333 27.89 14.12 17.04
CA ALA A 333 28.55 12.91 16.54
C ALA A 333 27.71 11.64 16.78
N PHE A 334 27.08 11.54 17.94
CA PHE A 334 26.20 10.41 18.28
C PHE A 334 24.88 10.44 17.50
N LEU A 335 24.27 11.61 17.32
CA LEU A 335 23.09 11.81 16.48
C LEU A 335 23.33 11.38 15.04
N LEU A 336 24.49 11.75 14.45
CA LEU A 336 24.87 11.30 13.11
C LEU A 336 25.14 9.79 13.04
N ALA A 337 25.75 9.21 14.09
CA ALA A 337 25.92 7.76 14.17
C ALA A 337 24.59 7.02 14.26
N LEU A 338 23.62 7.51 15.06
CA LEU A 338 22.27 6.97 15.15
C LEU A 338 21.52 7.08 13.80
N MET A 339 21.61 8.23 13.13
CA MET A 339 21.01 8.48 11.81
C MET A 339 21.51 7.48 10.77
N LEU A 340 22.84 7.37 10.62
CA LEU A 340 23.46 6.45 9.66
C LEU A 340 23.21 4.99 10.03
N GLY A 341 23.32 4.66 11.32
CA GLY A 341 23.02 3.34 11.85
C GLY A 341 21.59 2.93 11.49
N ARG A 342 20.60 3.78 11.77
CA ARG A 342 19.19 3.49 11.43
C ARG A 342 19.00 3.25 9.93
N ALA A 343 19.59 4.09 9.10
CA ALA A 343 19.51 3.95 7.64
C ALA A 343 20.09 2.60 7.17
N VAL A 344 21.25 2.19 7.68
CA VAL A 344 21.91 0.93 7.31
C VAL A 344 21.17 -0.29 7.86
N PHE A 345 20.85 -0.29 9.16
CA PHE A 345 20.19 -1.45 9.79
C PHE A 345 18.79 -1.70 9.25
N THR A 346 18.02 -0.63 8.99
CA THR A 346 16.70 -0.77 8.35
C THR A 346 16.82 -1.30 6.93
N SER A 347 17.75 -0.75 6.14
CA SER A 347 17.99 -1.22 4.77
C SER A 347 18.40 -2.69 4.74
N PHE A 348 19.26 -3.10 5.66
CA PHE A 348 19.66 -4.50 5.79
C PHE A 348 18.50 -5.40 6.25
N THR A 349 17.71 -4.96 7.26
CA THR A 349 16.54 -5.71 7.77
C THR A 349 15.51 -5.98 6.68
N ILE A 350 15.18 -4.96 5.88
CA ILE A 350 14.24 -5.13 4.76
C ILE A 350 14.87 -5.94 3.63
N GLY A 351 16.13 -5.65 3.29
CA GLY A 351 16.87 -6.35 2.25
C GLY A 351 17.04 -7.84 2.49
N MET A 352 17.29 -8.28 3.74
CA MET A 352 17.37 -9.72 4.06
C MET A 352 16.04 -10.47 3.94
N GLY A 353 14.93 -9.75 3.72
CA GLY A 353 13.59 -10.33 3.60
C GLY A 353 12.71 -10.13 4.83
N GLY A 354 13.10 -9.26 5.76
CA GLY A 354 12.32 -8.90 6.92
C GLY A 354 10.98 -8.26 6.54
N SER A 355 10.01 -8.41 7.43
CA SER A 355 8.68 -7.82 7.31
C SER A 355 8.57 -6.64 8.28
N GLY A 356 8.63 -5.40 7.75
CA GLY A 356 8.61 -4.19 8.58
C GLY A 356 8.47 -2.93 7.75
N GLY A 357 8.07 -1.82 8.37
CA GLY A 357 7.86 -0.53 7.73
C GLY A 357 9.14 0.31 7.61
N VAL A 358 9.15 1.22 6.67
CA VAL A 358 10.21 2.23 6.48
C VAL A 358 9.78 3.62 6.99
N PHE A 359 8.55 3.74 7.48
CA PHE A 359 7.95 4.99 7.93
C PHE A 359 8.66 5.52 9.19
N ALA A 360 8.56 4.82 10.33
CA ALA A 360 9.26 5.21 11.57
C ALA A 360 10.78 5.37 11.38
N PRO A 361 11.50 4.48 10.67
CA PRO A 361 12.90 4.73 10.38
C PRO A 361 13.17 6.04 9.64
N THR A 362 12.28 6.47 8.75
CA THR A 362 12.43 7.76 8.06
C THR A 362 12.22 8.93 9.03
N LEU A 363 11.25 8.83 9.95
CA LEU A 363 11.04 9.83 11.00
C LEU A 363 12.27 9.90 11.92
N PHE A 364 12.78 8.76 12.36
CA PHE A 364 13.98 8.67 13.17
C PHE A 364 15.18 9.37 12.51
N ILE A 365 15.45 9.08 11.23
CA ILE A 365 16.52 9.73 10.47
C ILE A 365 16.31 11.25 10.45
N GLY A 366 15.07 11.70 10.26
CA GLY A 366 14.71 13.10 10.29
C GLY A 366 14.89 13.76 11.66
N ALA A 367 14.52 13.06 12.74
CA ALA A 367 14.72 13.52 14.12
C ALA A 367 16.21 13.72 14.42
N MET A 368 17.03 12.72 14.11
CA MET A 368 18.48 12.78 14.35
C MET A 368 19.17 13.86 13.51
N ALA A 369 18.80 13.97 12.23
CA ALA A 369 19.31 15.04 11.35
C ALA A 369 18.88 16.43 11.83
N GLY A 370 17.61 16.55 12.25
CA GLY A 370 17.06 17.79 12.79
C GLY A 370 17.68 18.21 14.12
N ALA A 371 17.87 17.26 15.04
CA ALA A 371 18.54 17.52 16.31
C ALA A 371 20.01 17.93 16.11
N ALA A 372 20.76 17.21 15.26
CA ALA A 372 22.14 17.56 14.93
C ALA A 372 22.24 18.94 14.26
N PHE A 373 21.31 19.26 13.38
CA PHE A 373 21.22 20.59 12.75
C PHE A 373 20.88 21.67 13.79
N GLY A 374 19.89 21.42 14.66
CA GLY A 374 19.48 22.34 15.73
C GLY A 374 20.61 22.65 16.71
N ASP A 375 21.39 21.63 17.10
CA ASP A 375 22.55 21.79 17.96
C ASP A 375 23.68 22.62 17.27
N LEU A 376 23.89 22.38 15.95
CA LEU A 376 24.86 23.14 15.14
C LEU A 376 24.47 24.62 15.01
N VAL A 377 23.18 24.94 14.88
CA VAL A 377 22.71 26.33 14.71
C VAL A 377 22.33 26.99 16.03
N SER A 378 22.37 26.29 17.15
CA SER A 378 22.02 26.81 18.48
C SER A 378 22.72 28.12 18.87
N PRO A 379 23.99 28.42 18.43
CA PRO A 379 24.60 29.73 18.70
C PRO A 379 23.98 30.89 17.88
N LEU A 380 23.18 30.59 16.86
CA LEU A 380 22.63 31.53 15.88
C LEU A 380 21.10 31.56 15.88
N SER A 381 20.44 30.69 16.67
CA SER A 381 18.99 30.53 16.74
C SER A 381 18.52 30.53 18.19
N ASP A 382 17.41 31.20 18.46
CA ASP A 382 16.78 31.22 19.78
C ASP A 382 15.82 30.01 19.99
N SER A 383 15.57 29.23 18.94
CA SER A 383 14.68 28.07 19.00
C SER A 383 15.39 26.85 19.58
N PRO A 384 14.74 26.08 20.48
CA PRO A 384 15.33 24.89 21.08
C PRO A 384 15.58 23.79 20.04
N VAL A 385 16.59 22.92 20.29
CA VAL A 385 16.99 21.79 19.43
C VAL A 385 15.80 20.90 19.07
N GLY A 386 14.88 20.68 20.01
CA GLY A 386 13.68 19.86 19.79
C GLY A 386 12.77 20.37 18.67
N VAL A 387 12.72 21.69 18.43
CA VAL A 387 11.96 22.27 17.30
C VAL A 387 12.52 21.75 15.98
N PHE A 388 13.85 21.82 15.82
CA PHE A 388 14.51 21.35 14.60
C PHE A 388 14.40 19.83 14.47
N ALA A 389 14.48 19.08 15.57
CA ALA A 389 14.27 17.63 15.56
C ALA A 389 12.88 17.25 15.03
N VAL A 390 11.82 17.84 15.60
CA VAL A 390 10.43 17.56 15.22
C VAL A 390 10.14 18.00 13.77
N VAL A 391 10.62 19.17 13.36
CA VAL A 391 10.48 19.65 11.97
C VAL A 391 11.27 18.75 11.00
N GLY A 392 12.45 18.31 11.40
CA GLY A 392 13.28 17.38 10.63
C GLY A 392 12.61 16.05 10.35
N MET A 393 11.83 15.50 11.33
CA MET A 393 11.03 14.28 11.14
C MET A 393 10.09 14.42 9.96
N GLY A 394 9.29 15.50 9.94
CA GLY A 394 8.32 15.75 8.87
C GLY A 394 9.00 15.98 7.52
N ALA A 395 10.09 16.75 7.48
CA ALA A 395 10.83 17.05 6.27
C ALA A 395 11.48 15.80 5.65
N ALA A 396 12.09 14.92 6.46
CA ALA A 396 12.70 13.67 5.96
C ALA A 396 11.63 12.73 5.38
N PHE A 397 10.49 12.59 6.07
CA PHE A 397 9.39 11.78 5.56
C PHE A 397 8.80 12.34 4.26
N ALA A 398 8.58 13.65 4.19
CA ALA A 398 8.10 14.30 2.98
C ALA A 398 9.09 14.16 1.81
N GLY A 399 10.38 14.23 2.07
CA GLY A 399 11.43 13.99 1.08
C GLY A 399 11.44 12.57 0.54
N ALA A 400 11.21 11.56 1.39
CA ALA A 400 11.18 10.15 1.00
C ALA A 400 9.85 9.73 0.34
N ALA A 401 8.71 10.12 0.94
CA ALA A 401 7.37 9.63 0.58
C ALA A 401 6.60 10.55 -0.37
N ARG A 402 6.94 11.83 -0.44
CA ARG A 402 6.22 12.90 -1.15
C ARG A 402 4.75 13.02 -0.73
N ALA A 403 4.52 12.89 0.56
CA ALA A 403 3.22 13.03 1.19
C ALA A 403 3.25 14.22 2.18
N PRO A 404 3.22 15.46 1.68
CA PRO A 404 3.40 16.66 2.51
C PRO A 404 2.28 16.86 3.53
N MET A 405 1.01 16.62 3.15
CA MET A 405 -0.11 16.78 4.07
C MET A 405 -0.03 15.75 5.21
N THR A 406 0.25 14.50 4.86
CA THR A 406 0.45 13.42 5.84
C THR A 406 1.62 13.74 6.77
N ALA A 407 2.75 14.23 6.22
CA ALA A 407 3.94 14.56 7.01
C ALA A 407 3.65 15.57 8.12
N VAL A 408 2.96 16.66 7.79
CA VAL A 408 2.60 17.68 8.79
C VAL A 408 1.65 17.12 9.82
N LEU A 409 0.55 16.50 9.38
CA LEU A 409 -0.51 16.07 10.29
C LEU A 409 -0.05 14.95 11.23
N ILE A 410 0.73 13.98 10.72
CA ILE A 410 1.15 12.86 11.57
C ILE A 410 2.10 13.31 12.69
N ILE A 411 3.05 14.18 12.37
CA ILE A 411 3.99 14.69 13.38
C ILE A 411 3.24 15.52 14.42
N VAL A 412 2.30 16.37 14.01
CA VAL A 412 1.51 17.20 14.93
C VAL A 412 0.63 16.34 15.83
N GLU A 413 -0.06 15.32 15.29
CA GLU A 413 -0.90 14.43 16.10
C GLU A 413 -0.07 13.50 17.02
N MET A 414 1.13 13.06 16.59
CA MET A 414 2.01 12.20 17.39
C MET A 414 2.68 12.94 18.56
N THR A 415 3.04 14.22 18.35
CA THR A 415 3.83 15.00 19.32
C THR A 415 2.98 15.99 20.11
N GLY A 416 1.75 16.27 19.66
CA GLY A 416 0.89 17.31 20.24
C GLY A 416 1.37 18.76 20.01
N GLN A 417 2.42 18.98 19.19
CA GLN A 417 3.06 20.27 19.00
C GLN A 417 2.43 21.09 17.86
N PHE A 418 1.24 21.62 18.09
CA PHE A 418 0.49 22.43 17.11
C PHE A 418 1.18 23.74 16.73
N SER A 419 2.00 24.31 17.64
CA SER A 419 2.80 25.52 17.40
C SER A 419 3.79 25.38 16.25
N LEU A 420 4.20 24.14 15.93
CA LEU A 420 5.18 23.84 14.89
C LEU A 420 4.57 23.64 13.49
N ILE A 421 3.25 23.76 13.32
CA ILE A 421 2.61 23.56 12.01
C ILE A 421 3.21 24.48 10.94
N LEU A 422 3.38 25.76 11.24
CA LEU A 422 3.85 26.74 10.24
C LEU A 422 5.32 26.47 9.81
N PRO A 423 6.30 26.34 10.71
CA PRO A 423 7.66 25.99 10.31
C PRO A 423 7.74 24.63 9.64
N MET A 424 6.95 23.64 10.10
CA MET A 424 6.90 22.31 9.50
C MET A 424 6.37 22.34 8.07
N MET A 425 5.30 23.10 7.79
CA MET A 425 4.77 23.25 6.43
C MET A 425 5.84 23.76 5.46
N LEU A 426 6.62 24.76 5.86
CA LEU A 426 7.71 25.30 5.05
C LEU A 426 8.76 24.23 4.74
N ALA A 427 9.28 23.57 5.79
CA ALA A 427 10.31 22.54 5.64
C ALA A 427 9.84 21.37 4.76
N VAL A 428 8.61 20.91 4.98
CA VAL A 428 7.98 19.79 4.23
C VAL A 428 7.79 20.13 2.75
N VAL A 429 7.37 21.36 2.43
CA VAL A 429 7.20 21.80 1.03
C VAL A 429 8.55 21.87 0.32
N ILE A 430 9.59 22.41 0.98
CA ILE A 430 10.95 22.45 0.43
C ILE A 430 11.49 21.03 0.22
N ALA A 431 11.36 20.14 1.21
CA ALA A 431 11.78 18.75 1.11
C ALA A 431 11.09 18.02 -0.05
N THR A 432 9.77 18.18 -0.18
CA THR A 432 8.99 17.58 -1.26
C THR A 432 9.41 18.12 -2.63
N GLY A 433 9.63 19.43 -2.75
CA GLY A 433 10.09 20.08 -3.98
C GLY A 433 11.46 19.57 -4.40
N ALA A 434 12.43 19.53 -3.46
CA ALA A 434 13.77 18.99 -3.71
C ALA A 434 13.72 17.51 -4.13
N SER A 435 12.89 16.70 -3.47
CA SER A 435 12.72 15.30 -3.84
C SER A 435 12.15 15.12 -5.24
N ARG A 436 11.15 15.92 -5.64
CA ARG A 436 10.57 15.87 -7.01
C ARG A 436 11.57 16.24 -8.08
N PHE A 437 12.46 17.20 -7.78
CA PHE A 437 13.51 17.62 -8.71
C PHE A 437 14.59 16.54 -8.89
N LEU A 438 14.96 15.83 -7.81
CA LEU A 438 16.07 14.89 -7.82
C LEU A 438 15.72 13.46 -8.23
N THR A 439 14.46 13.04 -8.08
CA THR A 439 14.04 11.66 -8.40
C THR A 439 12.66 11.64 -9.05
N ARG A 440 12.39 10.56 -9.80
CA ARG A 440 11.05 10.32 -10.39
C ARG A 440 10.14 9.51 -9.47
N ALA A 441 10.69 8.65 -8.62
CA ALA A 441 9.96 7.74 -7.76
C ALA A 441 10.12 8.08 -6.28
N THR A 442 9.14 7.72 -5.45
CA THR A 442 9.17 7.81 -3.99
C THR A 442 9.72 6.52 -3.40
N ILE A 443 9.96 6.49 -2.09
CA ILE A 443 10.35 5.26 -1.37
C ILE A 443 9.32 4.12 -1.54
N TYR A 444 8.06 4.42 -1.87
CA TYR A 444 7.01 3.43 -2.10
C TYR A 444 6.90 3.02 -3.56
N THR A 445 6.92 3.98 -4.48
CA THR A 445 6.72 3.72 -5.91
C THR A 445 7.96 3.12 -6.58
N GLU A 446 9.16 3.34 -6.02
CA GLU A 446 10.41 2.77 -6.54
C GLU A 446 10.38 1.23 -6.55
N LYS A 447 9.81 0.60 -5.51
CA LYS A 447 9.66 -0.86 -5.47
C LYS A 447 8.78 -1.39 -6.60
N LEU A 448 7.69 -0.68 -6.87
CA LEU A 448 6.76 -1.04 -7.94
C LEU A 448 7.40 -0.83 -9.31
N ARG A 449 8.08 0.31 -9.51
CA ARG A 449 8.81 0.62 -10.74
C ARG A 449 9.85 -0.45 -11.09
N ARG A 450 10.60 -0.95 -10.10
CA ARG A 450 11.60 -2.02 -10.26
C ARG A 450 11.00 -3.36 -10.68
N ARG A 451 9.73 -3.61 -10.35
CA ARG A 451 8.97 -4.80 -10.76
C ARG A 451 8.27 -4.63 -12.11
N GLY A 452 8.33 -3.44 -12.71
CA GLY A 452 7.59 -3.10 -13.93
C GLY A 452 6.15 -2.61 -13.67
N ASP A 453 5.73 -2.50 -12.41
CA ASP A 453 4.43 -1.98 -12.02
C ASP A 453 4.50 -0.44 -11.92
N VAL A 454 4.38 0.27 -13.03
CA VAL A 454 4.43 1.74 -13.06
C VAL A 454 3.06 2.30 -12.66
N LEU A 455 2.97 2.97 -11.50
CA LEU A 455 1.75 3.64 -11.02
C LEU A 455 1.63 5.12 -11.45
N ASP A 456 2.70 5.68 -12.01
CA ASP A 456 2.83 7.13 -12.28
C ASP A 456 2.33 7.52 -13.68
N ASP A 457 1.60 6.64 -14.41
CA ASP A 457 1.01 7.00 -15.70
C ASP A 457 -0.22 7.89 -15.46
N PRO A 458 -0.20 9.17 -15.86
CA PRO A 458 -1.31 10.10 -15.62
C PRO A 458 -2.64 9.63 -16.24
N VAL A 459 -2.56 8.77 -17.26
CA VAL A 459 -3.71 8.20 -17.96
C VAL A 459 -4.35 7.06 -17.14
N GLU A 460 -3.57 6.33 -16.36
CA GLU A 460 -4.05 5.18 -15.57
C GLU A 460 -4.58 5.57 -14.17
N GLY A 461 -4.16 6.71 -13.62
CA GLY A 461 -4.41 7.06 -12.20
C GLY A 461 -5.75 7.72 -11.89
N THR A 462 -6.43 8.34 -12.87
CA THR A 462 -7.47 9.31 -12.52
C THR A 462 -8.91 8.86 -12.81
N LEU A 463 -9.15 7.91 -13.70
CA LEU A 463 -10.53 7.55 -14.11
C LEU A 463 -10.78 6.06 -14.35
N LEU A 464 -9.76 5.23 -14.42
CA LEU A 464 -9.86 3.83 -14.81
C LEU A 464 -9.94 2.84 -13.63
N GLY A 465 -9.66 3.27 -12.41
CA GLY A 465 -9.36 2.36 -11.31
C GLY A 465 -10.56 1.66 -10.67
N THR A 466 -11.81 2.04 -10.94
CA THR A 466 -12.94 1.66 -10.09
C THR A 466 -14.06 0.88 -10.75
N ARG A 467 -14.06 0.72 -12.08
CA ARG A 467 -15.14 0.02 -12.79
C ARG A 467 -14.65 -1.31 -13.36
N ALA A 468 -15.47 -2.35 -13.20
CA ALA A 468 -15.22 -3.65 -13.80
C ALA A 468 -15.39 -3.60 -15.34
N ALA A 469 -14.69 -4.47 -16.07
CA ALA A 469 -14.83 -4.59 -17.52
C ALA A 469 -16.28 -4.79 -17.96
N SER A 470 -17.07 -5.54 -17.18
CA SER A 470 -18.51 -5.75 -17.40
C SER A 470 -19.36 -4.47 -17.40
N GLU A 471 -18.90 -3.38 -16.79
CA GLU A 471 -19.65 -2.11 -16.72
C GLU A 471 -19.49 -1.25 -17.99
N TRP A 472 -18.50 -1.56 -18.83
CA TRP A 472 -18.18 -0.74 -20.01
C TRP A 472 -17.83 -1.53 -21.27
N MET A 473 -17.82 -2.87 -21.20
CA MET A 473 -17.68 -3.72 -22.36
C MET A 473 -18.83 -3.47 -23.35
N THR A 474 -18.56 -3.73 -24.61
CA THR A 474 -19.53 -3.77 -25.71
C THR A 474 -19.98 -5.21 -25.94
N GLU A 475 -20.99 -5.40 -26.78
CA GLU A 475 -21.41 -6.71 -27.22
C GLU A 475 -20.25 -7.40 -27.98
N ALA A 476 -20.02 -8.69 -27.70
CA ALA A 476 -18.96 -9.43 -28.36
C ALA A 476 -19.27 -9.56 -29.86
N PRO A 477 -18.24 -9.45 -30.73
CA PRO A 477 -18.40 -9.78 -32.13
C PRO A 477 -18.78 -11.26 -32.29
N GLU A 478 -19.08 -11.65 -33.52
CA GLU A 478 -19.37 -13.05 -33.84
C GLU A 478 -18.28 -13.99 -33.32
N THR A 479 -18.65 -15.00 -32.53
CA THR A 479 -17.75 -16.06 -32.08
C THR A 479 -17.66 -17.16 -33.12
N LEU A 480 -16.47 -17.71 -33.29
CA LEU A 480 -16.23 -18.80 -34.26
C LEU A 480 -16.08 -20.12 -33.50
N PRO A 481 -16.73 -21.20 -33.95
CA PRO A 481 -16.47 -22.53 -33.38
C PRO A 481 -15.06 -23.00 -33.76
N CYS A 482 -14.41 -23.77 -32.90
CA CYS A 482 -13.03 -24.27 -33.13
C CYS A 482 -12.92 -25.15 -34.37
N GLU A 483 -14.00 -25.75 -34.86
CA GLU A 483 -14.09 -26.56 -36.09
C GLU A 483 -14.27 -25.71 -37.36
N ALA A 484 -14.49 -24.39 -37.22
CA ALA A 484 -14.62 -23.52 -38.38
C ALA A 484 -13.31 -23.46 -39.17
N SER A 485 -13.42 -23.35 -40.51
CA SER A 485 -12.24 -23.26 -41.37
C SER A 485 -11.58 -21.88 -41.34
N ALA A 486 -10.29 -21.81 -41.63
CA ALA A 486 -9.56 -20.55 -41.78
C ALA A 486 -10.22 -19.62 -42.81
N ALA A 487 -10.78 -20.16 -43.89
CA ALA A 487 -11.53 -19.41 -44.89
C ALA A 487 -12.77 -18.70 -44.30
N SER A 488 -13.52 -19.39 -43.42
CA SER A 488 -14.69 -18.82 -42.77
C SER A 488 -14.29 -17.74 -41.76
N ALA A 489 -13.15 -17.90 -41.05
CA ALA A 489 -12.61 -16.86 -40.15
C ALA A 489 -12.20 -15.60 -40.93
N ILE A 490 -11.58 -15.70 -42.09
CA ILE A 490 -11.26 -14.59 -42.97
C ILE A 490 -12.54 -13.84 -43.39
N ALA A 491 -13.57 -14.59 -43.78
CA ALA A 491 -14.86 -14.00 -44.18
C ALA A 491 -15.55 -13.25 -42.99
N ALA A 492 -15.47 -13.83 -41.80
CA ALA A 492 -16.02 -13.22 -40.57
C ALA A 492 -15.26 -11.95 -40.15
N LEU A 493 -13.92 -11.94 -40.19
CA LEU A 493 -13.08 -10.77 -39.93
C LEU A 493 -13.39 -9.61 -40.91
N ARG A 494 -13.56 -9.92 -42.19
CA ARG A 494 -13.96 -8.91 -43.20
C ARG A 494 -15.34 -8.34 -42.95
N ARG A 495 -16.29 -9.16 -42.48
CA ARG A 495 -17.67 -8.74 -42.16
C ARG A 495 -17.75 -7.87 -40.93
N THR A 496 -17.06 -8.27 -39.86
CA THR A 496 -17.07 -7.58 -38.56
C THR A 496 -16.16 -6.35 -38.56
N LYS A 497 -15.19 -6.26 -39.46
CA LYS A 497 -14.11 -5.25 -39.51
C LYS A 497 -13.21 -5.29 -38.27
N GLU A 498 -13.21 -6.40 -37.56
CA GLU A 498 -12.32 -6.63 -36.42
C GLU A 498 -10.97 -7.18 -36.91
N THR A 499 -9.93 -6.99 -36.09
CA THR A 499 -8.58 -7.54 -36.37
C THR A 499 -8.39 -8.92 -35.75
N VAL A 500 -9.23 -9.28 -34.78
CA VAL A 500 -9.25 -10.55 -34.07
C VAL A 500 -10.70 -10.98 -33.80
N LEU A 501 -10.94 -12.27 -33.75
CA LEU A 501 -12.24 -12.84 -33.36
C LEU A 501 -12.05 -13.95 -32.32
N PRO A 502 -13.00 -14.09 -31.36
CA PRO A 502 -12.95 -15.14 -30.36
C PRO A 502 -13.35 -16.50 -30.96
N VAL A 503 -12.58 -17.52 -30.63
CA VAL A 503 -12.83 -18.93 -30.97
C VAL A 503 -13.36 -19.63 -29.71
N VAL A 504 -14.43 -20.39 -29.85
CA VAL A 504 -15.11 -21.06 -28.75
C VAL A 504 -15.29 -22.57 -29.05
N ASP A 505 -15.38 -23.37 -27.99
CA ASP A 505 -15.71 -24.80 -28.09
C ASP A 505 -17.24 -25.02 -28.26
N GLU A 506 -17.66 -26.31 -28.26
CA GLU A 506 -19.08 -26.69 -28.38
C GLU A 506 -19.94 -26.18 -27.22
N GLU A 507 -19.38 -26.05 -26.02
CA GLU A 507 -20.03 -25.54 -24.82
C GLU A 507 -19.97 -24.00 -24.73
N ARG A 508 -19.42 -23.31 -25.74
CA ARG A 508 -19.21 -21.86 -25.81
C ARG A 508 -18.16 -21.29 -24.84
N HIS A 509 -17.24 -22.09 -24.35
CA HIS A 509 -16.11 -21.59 -23.60
C HIS A 509 -15.04 -21.02 -24.56
N PHE A 510 -14.38 -19.97 -24.11
CA PHE A 510 -13.31 -19.32 -24.85
C PHE A 510 -12.08 -20.23 -24.94
N VAL A 511 -11.67 -20.53 -26.16
CA VAL A 511 -10.47 -21.33 -26.49
C VAL A 511 -9.29 -20.42 -26.82
N GLY A 512 -9.52 -19.34 -27.56
CA GLY A 512 -8.48 -18.42 -27.96
C GLY A 512 -8.96 -17.39 -28.99
N LEU A 513 -8.05 -16.54 -29.45
CA LEU A 513 -8.30 -15.56 -30.51
C LEU A 513 -7.62 -15.96 -31.81
N VAL A 514 -8.34 -15.84 -32.90
CA VAL A 514 -7.77 -15.90 -34.25
C VAL A 514 -7.51 -14.45 -34.75
N SER A 515 -6.30 -14.15 -35.22
CA SER A 515 -5.94 -12.82 -35.72
C SER A 515 -5.85 -12.78 -37.25
N SER A 516 -6.19 -11.63 -37.84
CA SER A 516 -6.07 -11.36 -39.27
C SER A 516 -4.63 -11.49 -39.76
N LEU A 517 -3.65 -11.13 -38.92
CA LEU A 517 -2.22 -11.27 -39.24
C LEU A 517 -1.83 -12.72 -39.41
N ARG A 518 -2.25 -13.59 -38.49
CA ARG A 518 -1.94 -15.01 -38.52
C ARG A 518 -2.58 -15.73 -39.72
N LEU A 519 -3.82 -15.36 -40.04
CA LEU A 519 -4.48 -15.90 -41.23
C LEU A 519 -3.84 -15.40 -42.53
N ALA A 520 -3.28 -14.19 -42.55
CA ALA A 520 -2.53 -13.68 -43.70
C ALA A 520 -1.19 -14.42 -43.89
N GLU A 521 -0.48 -14.77 -42.79
CA GLU A 521 0.73 -15.60 -42.83
C GLU A 521 0.43 -16.98 -43.43
N LEU A 522 -0.65 -17.65 -43.00
CA LEU A 522 -1.09 -18.93 -43.54
C LEU A 522 -1.37 -18.89 -45.04
N THR A 523 -1.96 -17.77 -45.50
CA THR A 523 -2.24 -17.61 -46.94
C THR A 523 -0.97 -17.44 -47.77
N GLN A 524 0.12 -16.92 -47.19
CA GLN A 524 1.43 -16.76 -47.87
C GLN A 524 2.27 -18.03 -47.84
N GLU A 525 2.06 -18.92 -46.84
CA GLU A 525 2.81 -20.18 -46.67
C GLU A 525 2.18 -21.38 -47.44
N ASP A 526 1.29 -21.16 -48.39
CA ASP A 526 0.49 -22.20 -49.09
C ASP A 526 -0.26 -23.15 -48.14
N GLY A 527 -0.61 -22.65 -46.94
CA GLY A 527 -1.39 -23.38 -45.94
C GLY A 527 -2.83 -23.59 -46.39
N SER A 528 -3.41 -24.73 -46.01
CA SER A 528 -4.80 -25.06 -46.34
C SER A 528 -5.76 -24.10 -45.66
N LEU A 529 -6.53 -23.33 -46.42
CA LEU A 529 -7.62 -22.48 -45.94
C LEU A 529 -8.83 -23.29 -45.40
N ASP A 530 -8.86 -24.59 -45.65
CA ASP A 530 -9.88 -25.52 -45.13
C ASP A 530 -9.48 -26.10 -43.75
N ALA A 531 -8.27 -25.80 -43.26
CA ALA A 531 -7.84 -26.26 -41.95
C ALA A 531 -8.76 -25.70 -40.82
N PRO A 532 -9.14 -26.53 -39.84
CA PRO A 532 -9.94 -26.07 -38.70
C PRO A 532 -9.14 -25.10 -37.81
N LEU A 533 -9.82 -24.18 -37.15
CA LEU A 533 -9.18 -23.20 -36.26
C LEU A 533 -8.50 -23.85 -35.06
N SER A 534 -8.92 -25.05 -34.66
CA SER A 534 -8.28 -25.85 -33.59
C SER A 534 -6.81 -26.17 -33.88
N ASP A 535 -6.44 -26.29 -35.15
CA ASP A 535 -5.09 -26.65 -35.56
C ASP A 535 -4.16 -25.44 -35.69
N LEU A 536 -4.72 -24.23 -35.52
CA LEU A 536 -3.97 -22.99 -35.61
C LEU A 536 -3.49 -22.54 -34.20
N PRO A 537 -2.33 -21.89 -34.09
CA PRO A 537 -1.90 -21.29 -32.83
C PRO A 537 -2.78 -20.08 -32.51
N LEU A 538 -3.74 -20.29 -31.62
CA LEU A 538 -4.63 -19.26 -31.11
C LEU A 538 -3.94 -18.46 -29.99
N ILE A 539 -4.32 -17.20 -29.81
CA ILE A 539 -3.82 -16.36 -28.73
C ILE A 539 -4.74 -16.59 -27.51
N ASP A 540 -4.22 -17.24 -26.47
CA ASP A 540 -4.95 -17.48 -25.21
C ASP A 540 -4.85 -16.27 -24.28
N GLU A 541 -5.51 -15.17 -24.63
CA GLU A 541 -5.61 -13.99 -23.80
C GLU A 541 -7.06 -13.49 -23.78
N ALA A 542 -7.62 -13.40 -22.59
CA ALA A 542 -8.96 -12.87 -22.33
C ALA A 542 -8.94 -12.05 -21.05
N VAL A 543 -9.93 -11.20 -20.86
CA VAL A 543 -10.07 -10.35 -19.68
C VAL A 543 -11.27 -10.81 -18.86
N ASP A 544 -11.10 -10.96 -17.54
CA ASP A 544 -12.21 -11.29 -16.64
C ASP A 544 -13.23 -10.16 -16.59
N ALA A 545 -14.51 -10.49 -16.53
CA ALA A 545 -15.61 -9.52 -16.44
C ALA A 545 -15.49 -8.57 -15.24
N SER A 546 -14.79 -8.96 -14.18
CA SER A 546 -14.51 -8.14 -13.01
C SER A 546 -13.18 -7.36 -13.10
N ALA A 547 -12.41 -7.52 -14.19
CA ALA A 547 -11.11 -6.87 -14.34
C ALA A 547 -11.23 -5.34 -14.38
N PRO A 548 -10.34 -4.63 -13.69
CA PRO A 548 -10.28 -3.18 -13.79
C PRO A 548 -9.70 -2.73 -15.14
N PRO A 549 -9.99 -1.52 -15.60
CA PRO A 549 -9.49 -1.00 -16.89
C PRO A 549 -7.97 -1.01 -17.05
N SER A 550 -7.21 -0.90 -15.96
CA SER A 550 -5.75 -1.02 -15.96
C SER A 550 -5.26 -2.43 -16.35
N GLU A 551 -5.99 -3.45 -15.95
CA GLU A 551 -5.69 -4.84 -16.32
C GLU A 551 -6.02 -5.10 -17.78
N VAL A 552 -7.16 -4.55 -18.26
CA VAL A 552 -7.54 -4.57 -19.67
C VAL A 552 -6.48 -3.90 -20.55
N LEU A 553 -6.04 -2.69 -20.16
CA LEU A 553 -4.99 -1.98 -20.90
C LEU A 553 -3.66 -2.73 -20.85
N GLY A 554 -3.34 -3.33 -19.71
CA GLY A 554 -2.15 -4.19 -19.56
C GLY A 554 -2.18 -5.39 -20.49
N ALA A 555 -3.34 -6.05 -20.63
CA ALA A 555 -3.55 -7.18 -21.53
C ALA A 555 -3.45 -6.77 -23.01
N LEU A 556 -4.08 -5.65 -23.40
CA LEU A 556 -3.97 -5.08 -24.75
C LEU A 556 -2.51 -4.74 -25.11
N ARG A 557 -1.75 -4.15 -24.18
CA ARG A 557 -0.33 -3.82 -24.40
C ARG A 557 0.56 -5.06 -24.48
N ARG A 558 0.31 -6.10 -23.68
CA ARG A 558 1.09 -7.36 -23.73
C ARG A 558 0.92 -8.10 -25.04
N THR A 559 -0.31 -8.15 -25.52
CA THR A 559 -0.65 -8.86 -26.76
C THR A 559 -0.40 -8.04 -28.02
N GLY A 560 -0.32 -6.72 -27.92
CA GLY A 560 -0.31 -5.81 -29.07
C GLY A 560 -1.63 -5.79 -29.85
N LEU A 561 -2.71 -6.35 -29.27
CA LEU A 561 -4.03 -6.39 -29.90
C LEU A 561 -4.80 -5.09 -29.60
N GLN A 562 -5.69 -4.71 -30.51
CA GLN A 562 -6.55 -3.54 -30.36
C GLN A 562 -7.80 -3.85 -29.54
N SER A 563 -8.20 -5.11 -29.42
CA SER A 563 -9.39 -5.56 -28.71
C SER A 563 -9.21 -6.97 -28.13
N LEU A 564 -9.94 -7.25 -27.04
CA LEU A 564 -9.92 -8.52 -26.31
C LEU A 564 -11.33 -8.94 -25.90
N PRO A 565 -11.58 -10.27 -25.78
CA PRO A 565 -12.82 -10.79 -25.22
C PRO A 565 -12.86 -10.58 -23.70
N VAL A 566 -14.07 -10.31 -23.20
CA VAL A 566 -14.38 -10.37 -21.78
C VAL A 566 -15.05 -11.70 -21.50
N VAL A 567 -14.52 -12.43 -20.50
CA VAL A 567 -15.04 -13.76 -20.11
C VAL A 567 -15.57 -13.73 -18.68
N ASP A 568 -16.53 -14.60 -18.41
CA ASP A 568 -17.03 -14.84 -17.05
C ASP A 568 -16.17 -15.88 -16.29
N GLY A 569 -16.60 -16.27 -15.08
CA GLY A 569 -15.93 -17.26 -14.25
C GLY A 569 -15.83 -18.66 -14.87
N ASP A 570 -16.69 -18.98 -15.84
CA ASP A 570 -16.71 -20.23 -16.59
C ASP A 570 -15.97 -20.12 -17.94
N ARG A 571 -15.21 -19.04 -18.17
CA ARG A 571 -14.52 -18.71 -19.43
C ARG A 571 -15.46 -18.53 -20.63
N ARG A 572 -16.72 -18.20 -20.46
CA ARG A 572 -17.63 -17.88 -21.57
C ARG A 572 -17.47 -16.43 -21.99
N VAL A 573 -17.49 -16.19 -23.30
CA VAL A 573 -17.40 -14.84 -23.84
C VAL A 573 -18.70 -14.09 -23.55
N VAL A 574 -18.60 -13.06 -22.69
CA VAL A 574 -19.75 -12.23 -22.25
C VAL A 574 -19.71 -10.82 -22.82
N GLY A 575 -18.60 -10.39 -23.38
CA GLY A 575 -18.46 -9.06 -23.93
C GLY A 575 -17.14 -8.85 -24.69
N TRP A 576 -16.92 -7.61 -25.11
CA TRP A 576 -15.78 -7.18 -25.91
C TRP A 576 -15.23 -5.86 -25.40
N VAL A 577 -13.93 -5.70 -25.37
CA VAL A 577 -13.28 -4.45 -24.95
C VAL A 577 -12.24 -4.06 -25.98
N SER A 578 -12.25 -2.80 -26.41
CA SER A 578 -11.24 -2.25 -27.32
C SER A 578 -10.51 -1.08 -26.69
N GLU A 579 -9.28 -0.80 -27.15
CA GLU A 579 -8.51 0.38 -26.76
C GLU A 579 -9.29 1.67 -27.08
N ARG A 580 -9.98 1.71 -28.20
CA ARG A 580 -10.79 2.84 -28.66
C ARG A 580 -11.97 3.10 -27.70
N ASP A 581 -12.72 2.06 -27.32
CA ASP A 581 -13.87 2.19 -26.42
C ASP A 581 -13.41 2.63 -25.04
N LEU A 582 -12.24 2.14 -24.59
CA LEU A 582 -11.60 2.55 -23.37
C LEU A 582 -11.31 4.06 -23.37
N VAL A 583 -10.63 4.57 -24.41
CA VAL A 583 -10.29 5.99 -24.57
C VAL A 583 -11.54 6.86 -24.71
N ASP A 584 -12.52 6.47 -25.51
CA ASP A 584 -13.78 7.20 -25.70
C ASP A 584 -14.61 7.29 -24.41
N ARG A 585 -14.58 6.23 -23.60
CA ARG A 585 -15.25 6.20 -22.30
C ARG A 585 -14.54 7.08 -21.28
N MET A 586 -13.22 7.02 -21.22
CA MET A 586 -12.40 7.90 -20.39
C MET A 586 -12.71 9.37 -20.68
N TYR A 587 -12.76 9.74 -21.94
CA TYR A 587 -13.06 11.11 -22.36
C TYR A 587 -14.46 11.55 -21.94
N ARG A 588 -15.46 10.68 -22.09
CA ARG A 588 -16.84 10.95 -21.66
C ARG A 588 -16.99 11.07 -20.14
N ASP A 589 -16.32 10.21 -19.37
CA ASP A 589 -16.39 10.24 -17.92
C ASP A 589 -15.64 11.45 -17.35
N GLN A 590 -14.50 11.82 -17.95
CA GLN A 590 -13.79 13.06 -17.63
C GLN A 590 -14.65 14.31 -17.89
N ARG A 591 -15.32 14.35 -19.02
CA ARG A 591 -16.21 15.46 -19.38
C ARG A 591 -17.39 15.56 -18.42
N ARG A 592 -18.03 14.44 -18.06
CA ARG A 592 -19.11 14.38 -17.05
C ARG A 592 -18.62 14.83 -15.66
N ALA A 593 -17.42 14.43 -15.24
CA ALA A 593 -16.84 14.87 -13.97
C ALA A 593 -16.56 16.37 -13.93
N ILE A 594 -16.09 16.95 -15.04
CA ILE A 594 -15.90 18.39 -15.20
C ILE A 594 -17.25 19.13 -15.21
N GLU A 595 -18.24 18.64 -15.93
CA GLU A 595 -19.59 19.22 -15.99
C GLU A 595 -20.30 19.15 -14.63
N ALA A 596 -20.19 18.04 -13.89
CA ALA A 596 -20.72 17.91 -12.53
C ALA A 596 -20.04 18.87 -11.54
N ARG A 597 -18.73 19.07 -11.65
CA ARG A 597 -18.00 20.07 -10.86
C ARG A 597 -18.42 21.51 -11.18
N THR A 598 -18.73 21.79 -12.43
CA THR A 598 -19.16 23.14 -12.86
C THR A 598 -20.60 23.44 -12.44
N GLN A 599 -21.49 22.46 -12.47
CA GLN A 599 -22.88 22.61 -12.02
C GLN A 599 -23.02 22.76 -10.51
N THR A 600 -22.20 22.06 -9.70
CA THR A 600 -22.21 22.19 -8.23
C THR A 600 -21.61 23.51 -7.74
N SER A 601 -20.73 24.15 -8.49
CA SER A 601 -20.09 25.41 -8.07
C SER A 601 -20.91 26.67 -8.39
N TRP A 602 -21.80 26.66 -9.37
CA TRP A 602 -22.55 27.85 -9.84
C TRP A 602 -24.05 27.74 -9.61
N GLY A 603 -24.66 26.58 -9.78
CA GLY A 603 -26.12 26.41 -9.71
C GLY A 603 -26.70 26.51 -8.29
N SER A 604 -26.01 25.94 -7.31
CA SER A 604 -26.48 25.96 -5.91
C SER A 604 -26.43 27.37 -5.27
N ARG A 605 -25.43 28.19 -5.60
CA ARG A 605 -25.33 29.56 -5.07
C ARG A 605 -26.35 30.55 -5.67
N MET A 606 -26.87 30.30 -6.86
CA MET A 606 -27.91 31.14 -7.46
C MET A 606 -29.33 30.75 -7.04
N GLN A 607 -29.61 29.50 -6.76
CA GLN A 607 -30.92 29.06 -6.26
C GLN A 607 -31.15 29.43 -4.79
N GLU A 608 -30.10 29.40 -3.95
CA GLU A 608 -30.20 29.88 -2.54
C GLU A 608 -30.43 31.38 -2.45
N ARG A 609 -29.82 32.19 -3.33
CA ARG A 609 -30.08 33.65 -3.40
C ARG A 609 -31.46 34.04 -3.97
N ARG A 610 -32.17 33.13 -4.67
CA ARG A 610 -33.56 33.35 -5.13
C ARG A 610 -34.62 32.93 -4.10
N LYS A 611 -34.26 32.12 -3.08
CA LYS A 611 -35.19 31.73 -1.99
C LYS A 611 -35.14 32.68 -0.79
N THR A 612 -34.18 33.59 -0.75
CA THR A 612 -34.00 34.59 0.33
C THR A 612 -34.33 36.03 -0.12
N ARG A 613 -35.06 36.19 -1.25
CA ARG A 613 -35.69 37.45 -1.65
C ARG A 613 -37.22 37.28 -1.79
#